data_eeb4f31d37e884d4e405a12b87c3b92b
#
_entry.id   eeb4f31d37e884d4e405a12b87c3b92b
#
_cell.length_a   1.000
_cell.length_b   1.000
_cell.length_c   1.000
_cell.angle_alpha   90.00
_cell.angle_beta   90.00
_cell.angle_gamma   90.00
#
_symmetry.space_group_name_H-M   'P 1'
#
loop_
_entity.id
_entity.type
_entity.pdbx_description
1 polymer ?
#
loop_
_entity_poly.entity_id
_entity_poly.type
_entity_poly.pdbx_seq_one_letter_code
_entity_poly.pdbx_strand_id
1 'polypeptide(L)'
;MNVAIFGASGATGKLLTERCLAAGHHVTALVRRPVNFALRSKVKVVQGSAFDHAPVLETVEGADVVLSAVGAHSPLRNENVLPRVIPFIVDAMRQASVRRIIVLGSAGALPNSLNKQPEWRRWMVENILYKTVLKWPVAEQISQYATLSHSNLDWTMVMPPMLTNGPARGHFRIDGDALPRNGSKIARADVAEFMMQQIENPQWIKKGVYISW
;
A
#
# COMPACT_ATOMS: atom_id res chain seq x y z
N MET A 1 -12.19 1.22 15.31
CA MET A 1 -12.75 1.20 13.94
C MET A 1 -12.65 -0.20 13.36
N ASN A 2 -13.51 -0.52 12.40
CA ASN A 2 -13.44 -1.75 11.61
C ASN A 2 -12.54 -1.52 10.39
N VAL A 3 -11.46 -2.27 10.27
CA VAL A 3 -10.42 -2.08 9.25
C VAL A 3 -10.36 -3.31 8.35
N ALA A 4 -10.61 -3.10 7.04
CA ALA A 4 -10.42 -4.15 6.03
C ALA A 4 -8.98 -4.12 5.52
N ILE A 5 -8.27 -5.27 5.55
CA ILE A 5 -6.86 -5.33 5.11
C ILE A 5 -6.68 -6.32 3.96
N PHE A 6 -6.18 -5.81 2.84
CA PHE A 6 -5.74 -6.58 1.69
C PHE A 6 -4.22 -6.74 1.71
N GLY A 7 -3.75 -7.95 1.43
CA GLY A 7 -2.32 -8.27 1.50
C GLY A 7 -1.79 -8.53 2.91
N ALA A 8 -2.66 -8.82 3.89
CA ALA A 8 -2.33 -9.06 5.30
C ALA A 8 -1.27 -10.14 5.54
N SER A 9 -1.17 -11.15 4.67
CA SER A 9 -0.16 -12.21 4.76
C SER A 9 1.22 -11.83 4.20
N GLY A 10 1.33 -10.68 3.53
CA GLY A 10 2.60 -10.16 3.02
C GLY A 10 3.48 -9.53 4.11
N ALA A 11 4.75 -9.27 3.78
CA ALA A 11 5.73 -8.76 4.75
C ALA A 11 5.33 -7.41 5.39
N THR A 12 4.79 -6.46 4.60
CA THR A 12 4.29 -5.19 5.14
C THR A 12 2.89 -5.36 5.74
N GLY A 13 2.01 -6.13 5.08
CA GLY A 13 0.63 -6.32 5.53
C GLY A 13 0.51 -6.99 6.88
N LYS A 14 1.41 -7.95 7.20
CA LYS A 14 1.48 -8.55 8.53
C LYS A 14 1.77 -7.50 9.61
N LEU A 15 2.79 -6.67 9.41
CA LEU A 15 3.15 -5.59 10.34
C LEU A 15 2.02 -4.56 10.46
N LEU A 16 1.37 -4.23 9.35
CA LEU A 16 0.22 -3.32 9.33
C LEU A 16 -0.96 -3.89 10.15
N THR A 17 -1.25 -5.19 9.98
CA THR A 17 -2.27 -5.89 10.77
C THR A 17 -1.94 -5.85 12.27
N GLU A 18 -0.68 -6.13 12.63
CA GLU A 18 -0.22 -6.06 14.02
C GLU A 18 -0.38 -4.64 14.60
N ARG A 19 -0.08 -3.59 13.84
CA ARG A 19 -0.25 -2.20 14.27
C ARG A 19 -1.72 -1.83 14.47
N CYS A 20 -2.59 -2.21 13.55
CA CYS A 20 -4.03 -1.97 13.68
C CYS A 20 -4.61 -2.67 14.92
N LEU A 21 -4.23 -3.91 15.18
CA LEU A 21 -4.65 -4.64 16.39
C LEU A 21 -4.13 -3.99 17.67
N ALA A 22 -2.87 -3.56 17.69
CA ALA A 22 -2.28 -2.87 18.84
C ALA A 22 -2.94 -1.51 19.14
N ALA A 23 -3.47 -0.84 18.11
CA ALA A 23 -4.24 0.39 18.22
C ALA A 23 -5.72 0.15 18.58
N GLY A 24 -6.14 -1.10 18.83
CA GLY A 24 -7.50 -1.45 19.25
C GLY A 24 -8.53 -1.49 18.11
N HIS A 25 -8.07 -1.58 16.84
CA HIS A 25 -8.99 -1.73 15.71
C HIS A 25 -9.44 -3.18 15.53
N HIS A 26 -10.66 -3.38 15.05
CA HIS A 26 -11.17 -4.67 14.62
C HIS A 26 -10.75 -4.90 13.16
N VAL A 27 -10.01 -5.97 12.90
CA VAL A 27 -9.45 -6.22 11.58
C VAL A 27 -10.19 -7.36 10.87
N THR A 28 -10.62 -7.12 9.63
CA THR A 28 -11.04 -8.13 8.66
C THR A 28 -9.95 -8.25 7.59
N ALA A 29 -9.39 -9.45 7.40
CA ALA A 29 -8.28 -9.68 6.48
C ALA A 29 -8.65 -10.68 5.37
N LEU A 30 -8.45 -10.29 4.11
CA LEU A 30 -8.54 -11.22 2.97
C LEU A 30 -7.26 -12.06 2.87
N VAL A 31 -7.39 -13.37 2.98
CA VAL A 31 -6.25 -14.29 2.99
C VAL A 31 -6.50 -15.51 2.11
N ARG A 32 -5.59 -15.77 1.17
CA ARG A 32 -5.70 -16.94 0.27
C ARG A 32 -5.53 -18.28 0.98
N ARG A 33 -4.65 -18.36 1.97
CA ARG A 33 -4.30 -19.59 2.71
C ARG A 33 -4.31 -19.32 4.22
N PRO A 34 -5.49 -19.35 4.87
CA PRO A 34 -5.63 -19.03 6.29
C PRO A 34 -4.76 -19.87 7.23
N VAL A 35 -4.51 -21.13 6.87
CA VAL A 35 -3.67 -22.05 7.68
C VAL A 35 -2.27 -21.49 7.91
N ASN A 36 -1.71 -20.77 6.94
CA ASN A 36 -0.38 -20.17 6.99
C ASN A 36 -0.38 -18.72 7.53
N PHE A 37 -1.52 -18.19 7.92
CA PHE A 37 -1.62 -16.83 8.41
C PHE A 37 -1.49 -16.78 9.94
N ALA A 38 -0.36 -16.28 10.42
CA ALA A 38 -0.01 -16.29 11.84
C ALA A 38 -1.00 -15.52 12.74
N LEU A 39 -1.70 -14.53 12.20
CA LEU A 39 -2.64 -13.67 12.94
C LEU A 39 -4.10 -14.13 12.83
N ARG A 40 -4.36 -15.32 12.26
CA ARG A 40 -5.72 -15.82 11.99
C ARG A 40 -6.64 -15.87 13.20
N SER A 41 -6.11 -16.09 14.40
CA SER A 41 -6.89 -16.14 15.64
C SER A 41 -7.20 -14.76 16.24
N LYS A 42 -6.61 -13.70 15.69
CA LYS A 42 -6.73 -12.34 16.20
C LYS A 42 -7.58 -11.42 15.31
N VAL A 43 -7.96 -11.89 14.13
CA VAL A 43 -8.70 -11.12 13.13
C VAL A 43 -9.86 -11.93 12.55
N LYS A 44 -10.88 -11.25 11.99
CA LYS A 44 -11.82 -11.92 11.11
C LYS A 44 -11.12 -12.24 9.79
N VAL A 45 -11.06 -13.51 9.42
CA VAL A 45 -10.45 -13.94 8.15
C VAL A 45 -11.54 -14.22 7.13
N VAL A 46 -11.47 -13.54 5.99
CA VAL A 46 -12.19 -13.89 4.77
C VAL A 46 -11.22 -14.72 3.91
N GLN A 47 -11.60 -15.95 3.63
CA GLN A 47 -10.78 -16.81 2.77
C GLN A 47 -11.11 -16.55 1.30
N GLY A 48 -10.13 -16.14 0.53
CA GLY A 48 -10.32 -15.87 -0.89
C GLY A 48 -9.13 -15.21 -1.55
N SER A 49 -9.30 -14.91 -2.81
CA SER A 49 -8.31 -14.20 -3.63
C SER A 49 -8.79 -12.77 -3.87
N ALA A 50 -7.84 -11.81 -3.86
CA ALA A 50 -8.13 -10.44 -4.26
C ALA A 50 -8.42 -10.28 -5.78
N PHE A 51 -8.27 -11.37 -6.55
CA PHE A 51 -8.69 -11.44 -7.95
C PHE A 51 -10.17 -11.87 -8.13
N ASP A 52 -10.86 -12.15 -7.04
CA ASP A 52 -12.26 -12.59 -7.03
C ASP A 52 -13.12 -11.57 -6.32
N HIS A 53 -14.15 -11.08 -7.01
CA HIS A 53 -14.97 -9.97 -6.52
C HIS A 53 -15.71 -10.28 -5.20
N ALA A 54 -16.30 -11.48 -5.07
CA ALA A 54 -17.12 -11.83 -3.90
C ALA A 54 -16.34 -11.77 -2.57
N PRO A 55 -15.17 -12.42 -2.40
CA PRO A 55 -14.40 -12.29 -1.16
C PRO A 55 -13.81 -10.88 -0.94
N VAL A 56 -13.60 -10.10 -2.01
CA VAL A 56 -13.20 -8.69 -1.87
C VAL A 56 -14.34 -7.89 -1.27
N LEU A 57 -15.58 -8.04 -1.77
CA LEU A 57 -16.76 -7.37 -1.22
C LEU A 57 -17.01 -7.77 0.24
N GLU A 58 -17.02 -9.07 0.54
CA GLU A 58 -17.18 -9.58 1.91
C GLU A 58 -16.14 -8.99 2.89
N THR A 59 -14.92 -8.75 2.41
CA THR A 59 -13.85 -8.17 3.25
C THR A 59 -14.11 -6.71 3.56
N VAL A 60 -14.72 -5.96 2.64
CA VAL A 60 -15.00 -4.53 2.77
C VAL A 60 -16.30 -4.26 3.52
N GLU A 61 -17.26 -5.17 3.50
CA GLU A 61 -18.56 -5.01 4.17
C GLU A 61 -18.40 -4.71 5.67
N GLY A 62 -19.02 -3.62 6.11
CA GLY A 62 -18.97 -3.15 7.51
C GLY A 62 -17.63 -2.55 7.94
N ALA A 63 -16.70 -2.32 7.01
CA ALA A 63 -15.46 -1.61 7.32
C ALA A 63 -15.67 -0.08 7.33
N ASP A 64 -14.94 0.60 8.20
CA ASP A 64 -14.84 2.07 8.22
C ASP A 64 -13.73 2.54 7.26
N VAL A 65 -12.70 1.72 7.06
CA VAL A 65 -11.52 2.03 6.26
C VAL A 65 -10.90 0.78 5.63
N VAL A 66 -10.31 0.95 4.46
CA VAL A 66 -9.56 -0.09 3.75
C VAL A 66 -8.07 0.23 3.76
N LEU A 67 -7.26 -0.76 4.09
CA LEU A 67 -5.80 -0.72 3.97
C LEU A 67 -5.34 -1.76 2.95
N SER A 68 -4.53 -1.35 1.97
CA SER A 68 -4.00 -2.27 0.97
C SER A 68 -2.48 -2.27 0.94
N ALA A 69 -1.90 -3.42 1.27
CA ALA A 69 -0.47 -3.72 1.10
C ALA A 69 -0.27 -4.82 0.04
N VAL A 70 -1.17 -4.87 -0.95
CA VAL A 70 -1.08 -5.79 -2.09
C VAL A 70 0.02 -5.32 -3.03
N GLY A 71 0.73 -6.28 -3.62
CA GLY A 71 1.75 -6.03 -4.64
C GLY A 71 2.18 -7.32 -5.32
N ALA A 72 2.93 -7.21 -6.41
CA ALA A 72 3.52 -8.33 -7.12
C ALA A 72 4.56 -9.05 -6.25
N HIS A 73 4.71 -10.37 -6.47
CA HIS A 73 5.73 -11.17 -5.78
C HIS A 73 7.11 -10.99 -6.38
N SER A 74 7.18 -10.80 -7.70
CA SER A 74 8.46 -10.69 -8.41
C SER A 74 8.53 -9.35 -9.16
N PRO A 75 9.62 -8.58 -8.99
CA PRO A 75 9.82 -7.37 -9.77
C PRO A 75 10.15 -7.65 -11.24
N LEU A 76 10.58 -8.89 -11.56
CA LEU A 76 11.03 -9.28 -12.90
C LEU A 76 9.91 -9.79 -13.81
N ARG A 77 8.71 -9.99 -13.28
CA ARG A 77 7.55 -10.52 -14.03
C ARG A 77 6.42 -9.52 -14.04
N ASN A 78 5.75 -9.44 -15.17
CA ASN A 78 4.48 -8.72 -15.26
C ASN A 78 3.35 -9.59 -14.70
N GLU A 79 3.07 -9.44 -13.41
CA GLU A 79 2.01 -10.20 -12.74
C GLU A 79 0.64 -9.53 -12.87
N ASN A 80 0.57 -8.27 -13.28
CA ASN A 80 -0.65 -7.47 -13.40
C ASN A 80 -1.54 -7.54 -12.14
N VAL A 81 -0.91 -7.49 -10.96
CA VAL A 81 -1.64 -7.61 -9.68
C VAL A 81 -2.46 -6.37 -9.42
N LEU A 82 -1.81 -5.21 -9.33
CA LEU A 82 -2.50 -3.96 -8.96
C LEU A 82 -3.52 -3.51 -10.01
N PRO A 83 -3.26 -3.59 -11.34
CA PRO A 83 -4.25 -3.23 -12.35
C PRO A 83 -5.54 -4.06 -12.29
N ARG A 84 -5.50 -5.27 -11.74
CA ARG A 84 -6.66 -6.14 -11.59
C ARG A 84 -7.32 -6.03 -10.22
N VAL A 85 -6.53 -5.93 -9.15
CA VAL A 85 -7.03 -5.97 -7.76
C VAL A 85 -7.61 -4.63 -7.34
N ILE A 86 -6.97 -3.50 -7.68
CA ILE A 86 -7.41 -2.20 -7.19
C ILE A 86 -8.80 -1.81 -7.72
N PRO A 87 -9.16 -2.04 -8.99
CA PRO A 87 -10.53 -1.81 -9.45
C PRO A 87 -11.58 -2.60 -8.67
N PHE A 88 -11.32 -3.87 -8.31
CA PHE A 88 -12.24 -4.67 -7.50
C PHE A 88 -12.40 -4.11 -6.08
N ILE A 89 -11.31 -3.65 -5.45
CA ILE A 89 -11.38 -3.01 -4.14
C ILE A 89 -12.19 -1.71 -4.23
N VAL A 90 -11.95 -0.86 -5.23
CA VAL A 90 -12.68 0.40 -5.44
C VAL A 90 -14.17 0.16 -5.65
N ASP A 91 -14.52 -0.86 -6.45
CA ASP A 91 -15.92 -1.21 -6.72
C ASP A 91 -16.61 -1.76 -5.46
N ALA A 92 -15.97 -2.66 -4.73
CA ALA A 92 -16.48 -3.18 -3.46
C ALA A 92 -16.69 -2.07 -2.41
N MET A 93 -15.74 -1.14 -2.31
CA MET A 93 -15.88 0.02 -1.43
C MET A 93 -17.06 0.91 -1.80
N ARG A 94 -17.29 1.10 -3.10
CA ARG A 94 -18.44 1.85 -3.60
C ARG A 94 -19.75 1.16 -3.21
N GLN A 95 -19.84 -0.16 -3.41
CA GLN A 95 -21.02 -0.97 -3.05
C GLN A 95 -21.30 -0.95 -1.54
N ALA A 96 -20.25 -1.06 -0.73
CA ALA A 96 -20.34 -1.05 0.73
C ALA A 96 -20.41 0.38 1.35
N SER A 97 -20.40 1.45 0.53
CA SER A 97 -20.38 2.85 0.98
C SER A 97 -19.17 3.23 1.85
N VAL A 98 -18.05 2.53 1.69
CA VAL A 98 -16.78 2.81 2.37
C VAL A 98 -15.96 3.80 1.55
N ARG A 99 -15.52 4.90 2.14
CA ARG A 99 -14.84 5.99 1.41
C ARG A 99 -13.34 6.04 1.60
N ARG A 100 -12.83 5.70 2.78
CA ARG A 100 -11.43 5.87 3.16
C ARG A 100 -10.58 4.66 2.76
N ILE A 101 -9.51 4.91 1.98
CA ILE A 101 -8.53 3.89 1.60
C ILE A 101 -7.10 4.41 1.73
N ILE A 102 -6.22 3.60 2.33
CA ILE A 102 -4.79 3.85 2.36
C ILE A 102 -4.08 2.69 1.65
N VAL A 103 -3.31 2.99 0.62
CA VAL A 103 -2.60 1.98 -0.15
C VAL A 103 -1.09 2.12 -0.03
N LEU A 104 -0.41 0.99 -0.04
CA LEU A 104 1.04 0.95 -0.21
C LEU A 104 1.38 1.15 -1.68
N GLY A 105 2.15 2.18 -1.95
CA GLY A 105 2.68 2.50 -3.25
C GLY A 105 4.20 2.31 -3.34
N SER A 106 4.82 3.05 -4.24
CA SER A 106 6.27 3.10 -4.42
C SER A 106 6.70 4.48 -4.87
N ALA A 107 7.88 4.91 -4.45
CA ALA A 107 8.44 6.23 -4.79
C ALA A 107 8.64 6.46 -6.30
N GLY A 108 8.52 5.42 -7.13
CA GLY A 108 8.60 5.55 -8.59
C GLY A 108 7.27 5.70 -9.32
N ALA A 109 6.15 5.78 -8.57
CA ALA A 109 4.81 5.73 -9.16
C ALA A 109 4.40 7.00 -9.91
N LEU A 110 4.95 8.16 -9.55
CA LEU A 110 4.53 9.44 -10.09
C LEU A 110 5.66 10.15 -10.85
N PRO A 111 5.33 10.93 -11.88
CA PRO A 111 6.27 11.87 -12.47
C PRO A 111 6.84 12.78 -11.36
N ASN A 112 8.07 13.22 -11.53
CA ASN A 112 8.75 14.11 -10.59
C ASN A 112 9.06 13.55 -9.19
N SER A 113 8.72 12.29 -8.93
CA SER A 113 8.97 11.64 -7.63
C SER A 113 10.43 11.69 -7.17
N LEU A 114 11.39 11.83 -8.09
CA LEU A 114 12.82 11.88 -7.83
C LEU A 114 13.43 13.29 -7.95
N ASN A 115 12.65 14.34 -8.13
CA ASN A 115 13.16 15.69 -8.40
C ASN A 115 14.06 16.25 -7.29
N LYS A 116 13.89 15.80 -6.04
CA LYS A 116 14.73 16.19 -4.89
C LYS A 116 15.98 15.32 -4.75
N GLN A 117 16.19 14.32 -5.66
CA GLN A 117 17.39 13.49 -5.63
C GLN A 117 18.53 14.14 -6.44
N PRO A 118 19.81 13.80 -6.14
CA PRO A 118 20.96 14.21 -6.96
C PRO A 118 20.75 13.77 -8.43
N GLU A 119 21.16 14.60 -9.39
CA GLU A 119 20.92 14.38 -10.83
C GLU A 119 21.43 13.02 -11.33
N TRP A 120 22.65 12.64 -10.95
CA TRP A 120 23.23 11.35 -11.35
C TRP A 120 22.39 10.17 -10.85
N ARG A 121 21.85 10.28 -9.64
CA ARG A 121 21.00 9.23 -9.05
C ARG A 121 19.64 9.17 -9.74
N ARG A 122 19.02 10.32 -9.99
CA ARG A 122 17.77 10.42 -10.75
C ARG A 122 17.96 9.78 -12.13
N TRP A 123 18.99 10.18 -12.86
CA TRP A 123 19.29 9.64 -14.17
C TRP A 123 19.46 8.09 -14.15
N MET A 124 20.23 7.58 -13.18
CA MET A 124 20.45 6.13 -13.04
C MET A 124 19.13 5.38 -12.77
N VAL A 125 18.29 5.89 -11.86
CA VAL A 125 17.02 5.25 -11.52
C VAL A 125 16.06 5.29 -12.71
N GLU A 126 15.88 6.45 -13.34
CA GLU A 126 14.94 6.62 -14.44
C GLU A 126 15.38 5.90 -15.73
N ASN A 127 16.67 5.89 -16.03
CA ASN A 127 17.16 5.35 -17.31
C ASN A 127 17.64 3.91 -17.22
N ILE A 128 17.99 3.41 -16.07
CA ILE A 128 18.44 2.03 -15.86
C ILE A 128 17.40 1.23 -15.09
N LEU A 129 17.14 1.57 -13.82
CA LEU A 129 16.31 0.73 -12.97
C LEU A 129 14.85 0.65 -13.42
N TYR A 130 14.22 1.76 -13.80
CA TYR A 130 12.83 1.78 -14.25
C TYR A 130 12.63 1.14 -15.62
N LYS A 131 13.66 1.12 -16.46
CA LYS A 131 13.60 0.47 -17.76
C LYS A 131 13.95 -1.02 -17.73
N THR A 132 14.50 -1.50 -16.62
CA THR A 132 14.94 -2.89 -16.45
C THR A 132 14.19 -3.58 -15.32
N VAL A 133 14.78 -3.65 -14.14
CA VAL A 133 14.30 -4.44 -12.99
C VAL A 133 12.96 -3.92 -12.44
N LEU A 134 12.74 -2.60 -12.45
CA LEU A 134 11.55 -1.98 -11.89
C LEU A 134 10.48 -1.63 -12.92
N LYS A 135 10.65 -2.03 -14.18
CA LYS A 135 9.70 -1.73 -15.27
C LYS A 135 8.27 -2.12 -14.91
N TRP A 136 8.07 -3.35 -14.51
CA TRP A 136 6.74 -3.87 -14.19
C TRP A 136 6.18 -3.32 -12.87
N PRO A 137 6.94 -3.30 -11.75
CA PRO A 137 6.48 -2.64 -10.54
C PRO A 137 6.06 -1.19 -10.73
N VAL A 138 6.83 -0.40 -11.47
CA VAL A 138 6.49 1.02 -11.73
C VAL A 138 5.20 1.12 -12.54
N ALA A 139 5.04 0.32 -13.60
CA ALA A 139 3.82 0.31 -14.42
C ALA A 139 2.57 -0.05 -13.60
N GLU A 140 2.66 -1.05 -12.72
CA GLU A 140 1.58 -1.42 -11.81
C GLU A 140 1.22 -0.29 -10.84
N GLN A 141 2.22 0.41 -10.30
CA GLN A 141 2.00 1.53 -9.38
C GLN A 141 1.35 2.74 -10.06
N ILE A 142 1.74 3.03 -11.30
CA ILE A 142 1.11 4.07 -12.13
C ILE A 142 -0.38 3.72 -12.34
N SER A 143 -0.69 2.48 -12.66
CA SER A 143 -2.07 2.00 -12.82
C SER A 143 -2.87 2.13 -11.51
N GLN A 144 -2.28 1.76 -10.37
CA GLN A 144 -2.91 1.94 -9.06
C GLN A 144 -3.24 3.41 -8.80
N TYR A 145 -2.28 4.31 -9.02
CA TYR A 145 -2.49 5.74 -8.86
C TYR A 145 -3.61 6.26 -9.79
N ALA A 146 -3.58 5.88 -11.06
CA ALA A 146 -4.59 6.27 -12.03
C ALA A 146 -6.00 5.82 -11.60
N THR A 147 -6.16 4.58 -11.16
CA THR A 147 -7.45 4.06 -10.67
C THR A 147 -7.96 4.85 -9.46
N LEU A 148 -7.08 5.11 -8.48
CA LEU A 148 -7.44 5.86 -7.28
C LEU A 148 -7.77 7.32 -7.57
N SER A 149 -6.98 7.99 -8.43
CA SER A 149 -7.17 9.40 -8.77
C SER A 149 -8.49 9.67 -9.51
N HIS A 150 -9.00 8.70 -10.26
CA HIS A 150 -10.30 8.76 -10.92
C HIS A 150 -11.45 8.26 -10.04
N SER A 151 -11.17 7.72 -8.88
CA SER A 151 -12.20 7.31 -7.92
C SER A 151 -12.70 8.49 -7.09
N ASN A 152 -13.92 8.40 -6.56
CA ASN A 152 -14.46 9.35 -5.60
C ASN A 152 -14.08 9.02 -4.15
N LEU A 153 -13.08 8.16 -3.95
CA LEU A 153 -12.63 7.74 -2.64
C LEU A 153 -11.72 8.79 -1.97
N ASP A 154 -11.67 8.73 -0.66
CA ASP A 154 -10.74 9.49 0.17
C ASP A 154 -9.44 8.68 0.31
N TRP A 155 -8.67 8.60 -0.78
CA TRP A 155 -7.48 7.76 -0.88
C TRP A 155 -6.21 8.47 -0.38
N THR A 156 -5.28 7.69 0.16
CA THR A 156 -3.90 8.09 0.42
C THR A 156 -2.97 7.00 -0.13
N MET A 157 -2.00 7.37 -0.95
CA MET A 157 -0.99 6.46 -1.47
C MET A 157 0.35 6.72 -0.79
N VAL A 158 0.78 5.79 0.07
CA VAL A 158 2.06 5.88 0.79
C VAL A 158 3.17 5.36 -0.09
N MET A 159 4.14 6.19 -0.44
CA MET A 159 5.17 5.94 -1.45
C MET A 159 6.57 5.87 -0.84
N PRO A 160 6.96 4.73 -0.27
CA PRO A 160 8.31 4.49 0.21
C PRO A 160 9.29 4.21 -0.95
N PRO A 161 10.60 4.43 -0.74
CA PRO A 161 11.65 3.89 -1.59
C PRO A 161 11.86 2.39 -1.30
N MET A 162 13.09 1.89 -1.37
CA MET A 162 13.40 0.50 -1.08
C MET A 162 13.01 0.12 0.35
N LEU A 163 12.20 -0.95 0.47
CA LEU A 163 11.74 -1.49 1.75
C LEU A 163 12.76 -2.47 2.34
N THR A 164 13.02 -2.34 3.64
CA THR A 164 13.88 -3.26 4.39
C THR A 164 13.09 -4.01 5.47
N ASN A 165 13.63 -5.16 5.92
CA ASN A 165 13.05 -5.96 7.01
C ASN A 165 13.66 -5.62 8.39
N GLY A 166 14.47 -4.56 8.48
CA GLY A 166 15.03 -4.10 9.74
C GLY A 166 13.97 -3.58 10.73
N PRO A 167 14.39 -3.32 11.98
CA PRO A 167 13.50 -2.74 12.99
C PRO A 167 13.03 -1.35 12.57
N ALA A 168 11.89 -0.94 13.11
CA ALA A 168 11.42 0.44 13.02
C ALA A 168 12.43 1.38 13.68
N ARG A 169 12.62 2.56 13.09
CA ARG A 169 13.39 3.64 13.72
C ARG A 169 12.51 4.62 14.47
N GLY A 170 11.20 4.60 14.20
CA GLY A 170 10.22 5.49 14.82
C GLY A 170 10.30 6.95 14.33
N HIS A 171 11.26 7.27 13.45
CA HIS A 171 11.38 8.59 12.83
C HIS A 171 11.71 8.45 11.34
N PHE A 172 11.04 9.23 10.53
CA PHE A 172 11.21 9.27 9.08
C PHE A 172 10.77 10.63 8.55
N ARG A 173 11.27 10.98 7.38
CA ARG A 173 10.91 12.22 6.69
C ARG A 173 9.69 11.97 5.82
N ILE A 174 8.81 12.95 5.76
CA ILE A 174 7.55 12.92 5.01
C ILE A 174 7.57 14.09 4.03
N ASP A 175 7.11 13.85 2.81
CA ASP A 175 7.06 14.87 1.77
C ASP A 175 5.89 14.58 0.81
N GLY A 176 5.10 15.61 0.49
CA GLY A 176 3.95 15.48 -0.41
C GLY A 176 4.30 15.60 -1.90
N ASP A 177 5.48 16.08 -2.24
CA ASP A 177 5.83 16.42 -3.63
C ASP A 177 6.76 15.39 -4.27
N ALA A 178 7.80 14.96 -3.53
CA ALA A 178 8.81 14.06 -4.03
C ALA A 178 9.49 13.27 -2.90
N LEU A 179 10.21 12.23 -3.26
CA LEU A 179 11.01 11.47 -2.30
C LEU A 179 12.03 12.40 -1.60
N PRO A 180 12.04 12.49 -0.27
CA PRO A 180 12.97 13.32 0.49
C PRO A 180 14.41 13.16 0.02
N ARG A 181 15.16 14.25 -0.05
CA ARG A 181 16.54 14.28 -0.56
C ARG A 181 17.39 13.19 0.09
N ASN A 182 18.14 12.43 -0.71
CA ASN A 182 18.91 11.26 -0.28
C ASN A 182 18.09 10.12 0.33
N GLY A 183 16.75 10.16 0.27
CA GLY A 183 15.90 9.07 0.67
C GLY A 183 16.16 7.84 -0.19
N SER A 184 16.52 6.71 0.42
CA SER A 184 16.86 5.50 -0.33
C SER A 184 16.19 4.25 0.19
N LYS A 185 15.87 4.21 1.47
CA LYS A 185 15.28 3.04 2.12
C LYS A 185 14.47 3.43 3.36
N ILE A 186 13.59 2.51 3.77
CA ILE A 186 12.82 2.61 5.02
C ILE A 186 12.43 1.20 5.47
N ALA A 187 12.26 0.98 6.77
CA ALA A 187 11.75 -0.30 7.27
C ALA A 187 10.26 -0.47 6.95
N ARG A 188 9.84 -1.69 6.62
CA ARG A 188 8.42 -2.02 6.50
C ARG A 188 7.62 -1.71 7.77
N ALA A 189 8.28 -1.80 8.93
CA ALA A 189 7.67 -1.49 10.21
C ALA A 189 7.32 -0.01 10.37
N ASP A 190 8.19 0.92 9.90
CA ASP A 190 7.90 2.36 9.88
C ASP A 190 6.82 2.69 8.86
N VAL A 191 6.82 2.01 7.68
CA VAL A 191 5.77 2.18 6.67
C VAL A 191 4.41 1.71 7.20
N ALA A 192 4.36 0.55 7.85
CA ALA A 192 3.13 0.03 8.45
C ALA A 192 2.58 0.97 9.53
N GLU A 193 3.46 1.51 10.37
CA GLU A 193 3.10 2.52 11.37
C GLU A 193 2.51 3.77 10.73
N PHE A 194 3.20 4.32 9.71
CA PHE A 194 2.71 5.49 9.00
C PHE A 194 1.35 5.24 8.32
N MET A 195 1.19 4.08 7.65
CA MET A 195 -0.08 3.73 7.01
C MET A 195 -1.22 3.65 8.02
N MET A 196 -1.00 3.05 9.18
CA MET A 196 -2.00 2.96 10.25
C MET A 196 -2.38 4.35 10.76
N GLN A 197 -1.42 5.25 10.98
CA GLN A 197 -1.68 6.62 11.41
C GLN A 197 -2.53 7.43 10.41
N GLN A 198 -2.54 7.06 9.12
CA GLN A 198 -3.36 7.74 8.12
C GLN A 198 -4.84 7.35 8.18
N ILE A 199 -5.24 6.40 8.99
CA ILE A 199 -6.65 6.01 9.16
C ILE A 199 -7.50 7.22 9.54
N GLU A 200 -7.05 7.98 10.52
CA GLU A 200 -7.76 9.14 11.07
C GLU A 200 -7.18 10.49 10.62
N ASN A 201 -6.03 10.48 9.90
CA ASN A 201 -5.38 11.71 9.47
C ASN A 201 -5.88 12.15 8.09
N PRO A 202 -6.58 13.31 7.97
CA PRO A 202 -7.10 13.80 6.70
C PRO A 202 -6.06 14.52 5.83
N GLN A 203 -4.87 14.83 6.35
CA GLN A 203 -3.86 15.68 5.70
C GLN A 203 -3.48 15.19 4.28
N TRP A 204 -3.48 13.87 4.07
CA TRP A 204 -3.05 13.25 2.83
C TRP A 204 -4.19 12.65 2.01
N ILE A 205 -5.43 13.07 2.24
CA ILE A 205 -6.58 12.66 1.42
C ILE A 205 -6.38 13.13 -0.02
N LYS A 206 -6.61 12.23 -0.98
CA LYS A 206 -6.42 12.42 -2.44
C LYS A 206 -4.99 12.80 -2.81
N LYS A 207 -4.01 12.30 -2.06
CA LYS A 207 -2.58 12.58 -2.27
C LYS A 207 -1.73 11.32 -2.22
N GLY A 208 -0.62 11.37 -2.97
CA GLY A 208 0.54 10.54 -2.73
C GLY A 208 1.43 11.20 -1.68
N VAL A 209 2.03 10.41 -0.82
CA VAL A 209 2.93 10.89 0.22
C VAL A 209 4.19 10.04 0.28
N TYR A 210 5.34 10.69 0.14
CA TYR A 210 6.64 10.04 0.16
C TYR A 210 7.18 9.99 1.59
N ILE A 211 7.71 8.82 1.95
CA ILE A 211 8.31 8.61 3.27
C ILE A 211 9.67 7.91 3.13
N SER A 212 10.67 8.37 3.84
CA SER A 212 12.00 7.73 3.87
C SER A 212 12.77 8.07 5.14
N TRP A 213 13.76 7.27 5.46
CA TRP A 213 14.78 7.68 6.43
C TRP A 213 15.66 8.79 5.90
#